data_25b29bc8566be2b8657100851fc70379
#
_entry.id   25b29bc8566be2b8657100851fc70379
#
_cell.length_a   1.000
_cell.length_b   1.000
_cell.length_c   1.000
_cell.angle_alpha   90.00
_cell.angle_beta   90.00
_cell.angle_gamma   90.00
#
_symmetry.space_group_name_H-M   'P 1'
#
loop_
_entity.id
_entity.type
_entity.pdbx_description
1 polymer ?
#
loop_
_entity_poly.entity_id
_entity_poly.type
_entity_poly.pdbx_seq_one_letter_code
_entity_poly.pdbx_strand_id
1 'polypeptide(L)'
;IGVRLVGSEMCIRDSGTIVFHWLTAFLVVGLFALAETWSFLPRGTPTRRLLQSLHISFGLAFAAVFVLRVIWRLCLGRRLPPASSGWLRVASTGVHGLLYLLMAVQIALGFLFRWAQGEPFAFFGLFNVPTLIAIDHEQRQFIGGLHDTVAWTIIILALLHALAALFHHYVLRDGVLRRMLASR
;
A
#
# COMPACT_ATOMS: atom_id res chain seq x y z
N ILE A 1 26.16 -0.66 30.59
CA ILE A 1 24.89 0.11 30.38
C ILE A 1 24.64 0.35 28.90
N GLY A 2 25.69 0.52 28.04
CA GLY A 2 25.52 0.77 26.60
C GLY A 2 24.93 -0.37 25.77
N VAL A 3 25.16 -1.63 26.15
CA VAL A 3 24.72 -2.81 25.37
C VAL A 3 23.19 -3.02 25.40
N ARG A 4 22.53 -2.65 26.50
CA ARG A 4 21.06 -2.77 26.65
C ARG A 4 20.28 -1.75 25.81
N LEU A 5 20.81 -0.53 25.67
CA LEU A 5 20.19 0.53 24.87
C LEU A 5 20.29 0.22 23.37
N VAL A 6 21.43 -0.30 22.91
CA VAL A 6 21.63 -0.71 21.49
C VAL A 6 20.69 -1.85 21.10
N GLY A 7 20.42 -2.81 21.98
CA GLY A 7 19.48 -3.91 21.71
C GLY A 7 18.02 -3.44 21.63
N SER A 8 17.59 -2.50 22.46
CA SER A 8 16.22 -1.99 22.45
C SER A 8 15.92 -1.11 21.22
N GLU A 9 16.84 -0.26 20.82
CA GLU A 9 16.69 0.56 19.60
C GLU A 9 16.69 -0.30 18.32
N MET A 10 17.45 -1.39 18.31
CA MET A 10 17.50 -2.34 17.18
C MET A 10 16.16 -3.08 17.04
N CYS A 11 15.55 -3.51 18.13
CA CYS A 11 14.25 -4.18 18.16
C CYS A 11 13.11 -3.26 17.69
N ILE A 12 13.11 -1.98 18.10
CA ILE A 12 12.09 -0.99 17.73
C ILE A 12 12.16 -0.69 16.21
N ARG A 13 13.36 -0.57 15.64
CA ARG A 13 13.54 -0.26 14.20
C ARG A 13 13.07 -1.39 13.29
N ASP A 14 13.29 -2.64 13.67
CA ASP A 14 12.84 -3.81 12.92
C ASP A 14 11.31 -3.97 13.03
N SER A 15 10.74 -3.74 14.22
CA SER A 15 9.30 -3.79 14.46
C SER A 15 8.52 -2.77 13.64
N GLY A 16 9.01 -1.53 13.49
CA GLY A 16 8.36 -0.50 12.68
C GLY A 16 8.26 -0.90 11.19
N THR A 17 9.31 -1.50 10.65
CA THR A 17 9.30 -1.99 9.25
C THR A 17 8.26 -3.08 9.05
N ILE A 18 8.14 -4.02 10.00
CA ILE A 18 7.16 -5.11 9.97
C ILE A 18 5.73 -4.56 10.08
N VAL A 19 5.48 -3.64 11.03
CA VAL A 19 4.17 -3.02 11.23
C VAL A 19 3.72 -2.27 9.97
N PHE A 20 4.56 -1.41 9.40
CA PHE A 20 4.25 -0.69 8.17
C PHE A 20 4.03 -1.64 6.98
N HIS A 21 4.76 -2.76 6.91
CA HIS A 21 4.56 -3.74 5.85
C HIS A 21 3.16 -4.36 5.93
N TRP A 22 2.78 -4.90 7.08
CA TRP A 22 1.49 -5.57 7.25
C TRP A 22 0.32 -4.61 7.19
N LEU A 23 0.47 -3.40 7.75
CA LEU A 23 -0.55 -2.36 7.64
C LEU A 23 -0.79 -1.94 6.18
N THR A 24 0.30 -1.77 5.40
CA THR A 24 0.21 -1.50 3.95
C THR A 24 -0.48 -2.65 3.22
N ALA A 25 -0.09 -3.90 3.48
CA ALA A 25 -0.67 -5.07 2.83
C ALA A 25 -2.18 -5.18 3.12
N PHE A 26 -2.57 -5.01 4.40
CA PHE A 26 -3.97 -5.03 4.81
C PHE A 26 -4.79 -3.92 4.13
N LEU A 27 -4.27 -2.69 4.09
CA LEU A 27 -4.96 -1.56 3.45
C LEU A 27 -5.10 -1.77 1.95
N VAL A 28 -4.07 -2.25 1.26
CA VAL A 28 -4.11 -2.52 -0.19
C VAL A 28 -5.18 -3.58 -0.51
N VAL A 29 -5.17 -4.71 0.19
CA VAL A 29 -6.15 -5.79 -0.03
C VAL A 29 -7.57 -5.33 0.35
N GLY A 30 -7.71 -4.62 1.47
CA GLY A 30 -9.01 -4.10 1.93
C GLY A 30 -9.60 -3.07 0.97
N LEU A 31 -8.79 -2.13 0.47
CA LEU A 31 -9.22 -1.13 -0.52
C LEU A 31 -9.66 -1.79 -1.82
N PHE A 32 -8.92 -2.76 -2.31
CA PHE A 32 -9.29 -3.52 -3.50
C PHE A 32 -10.59 -4.29 -3.27
N ALA A 33 -10.72 -5.01 -2.16
CA ALA A 33 -11.93 -5.75 -1.81
C ALA A 33 -13.17 -4.84 -1.71
N LEU A 34 -13.05 -3.63 -1.12
CA LEU A 34 -14.13 -2.64 -1.09
C LEU A 34 -14.56 -2.26 -2.51
N ALA A 35 -13.59 -1.99 -3.41
CA ALA A 35 -13.86 -1.60 -4.78
C ALA A 35 -14.59 -2.72 -5.56
N GLU A 36 -14.11 -3.93 -5.48
CA GLU A 36 -14.74 -5.08 -6.12
C GLU A 36 -16.14 -5.33 -5.56
N THR A 37 -16.31 -5.26 -4.24
CA THR A 37 -17.61 -5.51 -3.61
C THR A 37 -18.68 -4.54 -4.09
N TRP A 38 -18.39 -3.23 -4.19
CA TRP A 38 -19.43 -2.30 -4.68
C TRP A 38 -19.69 -2.42 -6.18
N SER A 39 -18.78 -3.01 -6.96
CA SER A 39 -18.99 -3.20 -8.40
C SER A 39 -20.20 -4.09 -8.69
N PHE A 40 -20.48 -5.06 -7.80
CA PHE A 40 -21.64 -5.96 -7.88
C PHE A 40 -22.96 -5.33 -7.36
N LEU A 41 -22.90 -4.15 -6.72
CA LEU A 41 -24.09 -3.52 -6.16
C LEU A 41 -24.73 -2.54 -7.14
N PRO A 42 -26.08 -2.47 -7.21
CA PRO A 42 -26.78 -1.51 -8.06
C PRO A 42 -26.38 -0.07 -7.76
N ARG A 43 -26.29 0.75 -8.81
CA ARG A 43 -25.98 2.18 -8.68
C ARG A 43 -27.04 2.89 -7.83
N GLY A 44 -26.62 3.84 -6.99
CA GLY A 44 -27.51 4.67 -6.15
C GLY A 44 -27.93 4.04 -4.84
N THR A 45 -27.59 2.76 -4.56
CA THR A 45 -27.91 2.12 -3.28
C THR A 45 -27.13 2.72 -2.10
N PRO A 46 -27.73 2.81 -0.89
CA PRO A 46 -27.04 3.30 0.30
C PRO A 46 -25.76 2.50 0.62
N THR A 47 -25.82 1.17 0.50
CA THR A 47 -24.67 0.29 0.74
C THR A 47 -23.52 0.57 -0.21
N ARG A 48 -23.79 0.77 -1.52
CA ARG A 48 -22.76 1.14 -2.49
C ARG A 48 -22.09 2.46 -2.13
N ARG A 49 -22.88 3.48 -1.76
CA ARG A 49 -22.35 4.78 -1.32
C ARG A 49 -21.50 4.67 -0.06
N LEU A 50 -21.92 3.84 0.90
CA LEU A 50 -21.12 3.58 2.10
C LEU A 50 -19.77 2.95 1.78
N LEU A 51 -19.72 1.90 0.95
CA LEU A 51 -18.47 1.24 0.54
C LEU A 51 -17.54 2.19 -0.21
N GLN A 52 -18.08 3.05 -1.08
CA GLN A 52 -17.31 4.09 -1.76
C GLN A 52 -16.73 5.11 -0.77
N SER A 53 -17.51 5.58 0.19
CA SER A 53 -17.05 6.50 1.23
C SER A 53 -15.96 5.88 2.11
N LEU A 54 -16.10 4.61 2.48
CA LEU A 54 -15.09 3.86 3.22
C LEU A 54 -13.81 3.69 2.41
N HIS A 55 -13.91 3.35 1.11
CA HIS A 55 -12.74 3.24 0.25
C HIS A 55 -11.98 4.57 0.15
N ILE A 56 -12.67 5.69 0.01
CA ILE A 56 -12.05 7.02 -0.05
C ILE A 56 -11.33 7.32 1.27
N SER A 57 -11.99 7.10 2.41
CA SER A 57 -11.43 7.37 3.74
C SER A 57 -10.23 6.47 4.04
N PHE A 58 -10.33 5.17 3.77
CA PHE A 58 -9.19 4.26 3.90
C PHE A 58 -8.08 4.53 2.87
N GLY A 59 -8.43 5.04 1.68
CA GLY A 59 -7.46 5.50 0.69
C GLY A 59 -6.62 6.69 1.20
N LEU A 60 -7.24 7.65 1.87
CA LEU A 60 -6.53 8.75 2.54
C LEU A 60 -5.65 8.24 3.69
N ALA A 61 -6.17 7.31 4.51
CA ALA A 61 -5.36 6.66 5.55
C ALA A 61 -4.17 5.91 4.95
N PHE A 62 -4.38 5.21 3.83
CA PHE A 62 -3.32 4.53 3.10
C PHE A 62 -2.25 5.50 2.59
N ALA A 63 -2.65 6.66 2.05
CA ALA A 63 -1.71 7.69 1.61
C ALA A 63 -0.82 8.18 2.78
N ALA A 64 -1.42 8.44 3.95
CA ALA A 64 -0.67 8.82 5.15
C ALA A 64 0.29 7.70 5.61
N VAL A 65 -0.18 6.46 5.69
CA VAL A 65 0.64 5.29 6.05
C VAL A 65 1.78 5.10 5.06
N PHE A 66 1.53 5.25 3.76
CA PHE A 66 2.54 5.13 2.71
C PHE A 66 3.65 6.19 2.85
N VAL A 67 3.28 7.46 3.07
CA VAL A 67 4.24 8.55 3.30
C VAL A 67 5.08 8.26 4.55
N LEU A 68 4.44 7.89 5.67
CA LEU A 68 5.15 7.54 6.90
C LEU A 68 6.08 6.34 6.70
N ARG A 69 5.65 5.34 5.95
CA ARG A 69 6.48 4.17 5.59
C ARG A 69 7.70 4.56 4.75
N VAL A 70 7.55 5.47 3.80
CA VAL A 70 8.66 5.97 2.97
C VAL A 70 9.65 6.75 3.85
N ILE A 71 9.15 7.67 4.68
CA ILE A 71 9.98 8.43 5.63
C ILE A 71 10.71 7.48 6.57
N TRP A 72 10.00 6.51 7.17
CA TRP A 72 10.59 5.49 8.02
C TRP A 72 11.74 4.76 7.33
N ARG A 73 11.51 4.30 6.10
CA ARG A 73 12.52 3.57 5.31
C ARG A 73 13.74 4.41 4.97
N LEU A 74 13.57 5.71 4.70
CA LEU A 74 14.66 6.61 4.32
C LEU A 74 15.46 7.10 5.52
N CYS A 75 14.79 7.43 6.63
CA CYS A 75 15.40 8.12 7.76
C CYS A 75 15.73 7.18 8.94
N LEU A 76 14.90 6.18 9.22
CA LEU A 76 14.95 5.38 10.43
C LEU A 76 15.14 3.88 10.17
N GLY A 77 14.71 3.39 9.01
CA GLY A 77 14.72 1.96 8.67
C GLY A 77 16.15 1.41 8.51
N ARG A 78 16.45 0.29 9.16
CA ARG A 78 17.70 -0.40 8.98
C ARG A 78 17.72 -1.11 7.62
N ARG A 79 18.79 -0.94 6.87
CA ARG A 79 19.03 -1.74 5.67
C ARG A 79 19.57 -3.10 6.11
N LEU A 80 18.70 -4.09 6.20
CA LEU A 80 19.11 -5.47 6.45
C LEU A 80 19.97 -5.97 5.28
N PRO A 81 20.98 -6.79 5.54
CA PRO A 81 21.74 -7.43 4.46
C PRO A 81 20.78 -8.24 3.57
N PRO A 82 21.02 -8.26 2.25
CA PRO A 82 20.16 -8.95 1.32
C PRO A 82 20.05 -10.44 1.71
N ALA A 83 18.83 -10.97 1.66
CA ALA A 83 18.55 -12.36 1.99
C ALA A 83 19.02 -13.34 0.88
N SER A 84 19.23 -12.83 -0.32
CA SER A 84 19.65 -13.59 -1.50
C SER A 84 20.79 -12.88 -2.23
N SER A 85 21.53 -13.60 -3.07
CA SER A 85 22.63 -13.10 -3.89
C SER A 85 22.29 -13.21 -5.39
N GLY A 86 23.10 -12.60 -6.23
CA GLY A 86 22.98 -12.69 -7.69
C GLY A 86 21.68 -12.11 -8.23
N TRP A 87 21.11 -12.78 -9.24
CA TRP A 87 19.90 -12.32 -9.95
C TRP A 87 18.66 -12.26 -9.05
N LEU A 88 18.54 -13.16 -8.08
CA LEU A 88 17.42 -13.16 -7.11
C LEU A 88 17.36 -11.86 -6.29
N ARG A 89 18.51 -11.32 -5.92
CA ARG A 89 18.60 -10.02 -5.25
C ARG A 89 18.09 -8.90 -6.16
N VAL A 90 18.51 -8.90 -7.43
CA VAL A 90 18.07 -7.88 -8.41
C VAL A 90 16.55 -7.97 -8.60
N ALA A 91 16.02 -9.16 -8.80
CA ALA A 91 14.58 -9.40 -8.95
C ALA A 91 13.78 -8.94 -7.71
N SER A 92 14.22 -9.32 -6.52
CA SER A 92 13.58 -8.91 -5.26
C SER A 92 13.59 -7.38 -5.10
N THR A 93 14.72 -6.74 -5.34
CA THR A 93 14.83 -5.26 -5.25
C THR A 93 13.93 -4.59 -6.29
N GLY A 94 13.89 -5.11 -7.51
CA GLY A 94 13.03 -4.62 -8.60
C GLY A 94 11.55 -4.71 -8.26
N VAL A 95 11.09 -5.86 -7.77
CA VAL A 95 9.68 -6.06 -7.36
C VAL A 95 9.29 -5.09 -6.23
N HIS A 96 10.13 -4.93 -5.22
CA HIS A 96 9.85 -3.98 -4.15
C HIS A 96 9.79 -2.52 -4.67
N GLY A 97 10.76 -2.13 -5.51
CA GLY A 97 10.78 -0.79 -6.12
C GLY A 97 9.53 -0.54 -6.96
N LEU A 98 9.14 -1.52 -7.78
CA LEU A 98 7.94 -1.45 -8.62
C LEU A 98 6.67 -1.34 -7.78
N LEU A 99 6.53 -2.14 -6.71
CA LEU A 99 5.38 -2.02 -5.78
C LEU A 99 5.30 -0.63 -5.15
N TYR A 100 6.43 -0.06 -4.69
CA TYR A 100 6.44 1.31 -4.16
C TYR A 100 6.01 2.34 -5.20
N LEU A 101 6.52 2.22 -6.43
CA LEU A 101 6.16 3.12 -7.53
C LEU A 101 4.67 3.02 -7.86
N LEU A 102 4.15 1.81 -8.03
CA LEU A 102 2.74 1.58 -8.34
C LEU A 102 1.82 2.09 -7.23
N MET A 103 2.16 1.90 -5.95
CA MET A 103 1.41 2.45 -4.84
C MET A 103 1.41 3.99 -4.83
N ALA A 104 2.53 4.63 -5.13
CA ALA A 104 2.61 6.08 -5.25
C ALA A 104 1.72 6.59 -6.40
N VAL A 105 1.79 5.94 -7.56
CA VAL A 105 0.95 6.25 -8.73
C VAL A 105 -0.53 6.03 -8.40
N GLN A 106 -0.88 4.94 -7.72
CA GLN A 106 -2.26 4.63 -7.33
C GLN A 106 -2.85 5.69 -6.40
N ILE A 107 -2.08 6.16 -5.43
CA ILE A 107 -2.48 7.25 -4.54
C ILE A 107 -2.73 8.52 -5.35
N ALA A 108 -1.79 8.91 -6.22
CA ALA A 108 -1.93 10.10 -7.06
C ALA A 108 -3.18 10.00 -7.97
N LEU A 109 -3.39 8.85 -8.63
CA LEU A 109 -4.56 8.61 -9.46
C LEU A 109 -5.87 8.68 -8.65
N GLY A 110 -5.88 8.21 -7.40
CA GLY A 110 -7.04 8.30 -6.52
C GLY A 110 -7.44 9.75 -6.22
N PHE A 111 -6.48 10.62 -5.93
CA PHE A 111 -6.72 12.07 -5.76
C PHE A 111 -7.20 12.71 -7.06
N LEU A 112 -6.50 12.48 -8.17
CA LEU A 112 -6.85 13.03 -9.47
C LEU A 112 -8.25 12.60 -9.90
N PHE A 113 -8.62 11.35 -9.68
CA PHE A 113 -9.94 10.82 -10.02
C PHE A 113 -11.06 11.52 -9.22
N ARG A 114 -10.84 11.76 -7.91
CA ARG A 114 -11.81 12.51 -7.09
C ARG A 114 -11.92 13.97 -7.52
N TRP A 115 -10.82 14.63 -7.81
CA TRP A 115 -10.85 16.01 -8.31
C TRP A 115 -11.55 16.12 -9.67
N ALA A 116 -11.35 15.14 -10.58
CA ALA A 116 -12.07 15.07 -11.84
C ALA A 116 -13.58 14.80 -11.67
N GLN A 117 -14.02 14.29 -10.52
CA GLN A 117 -15.45 14.15 -10.20
C GLN A 117 -16.08 15.45 -9.74
N GLY A 118 -15.28 16.45 -9.34
CA GLY A 118 -15.76 17.71 -8.80
C GLY A 118 -16.43 17.60 -7.42
N GLU A 119 -16.29 16.46 -6.75
CA GLU A 119 -16.90 16.22 -5.46
C GLU A 119 -15.87 16.34 -4.34
N PRO A 120 -16.20 17.03 -3.22
CA PRO A 120 -15.35 17.00 -2.04
C PRO A 120 -15.28 15.59 -1.50
N PHE A 121 -14.12 15.18 -0.99
CA PHE A 121 -14.00 13.89 -0.35
C PHE A 121 -13.67 14.04 1.13
N ALA A 122 -14.51 13.40 1.94
CA ALA A 122 -14.44 13.44 3.38
C ALA A 122 -13.62 12.31 3.93
N PHE A 123 -12.82 12.59 4.95
CA PHE A 123 -12.15 11.59 5.76
C PHE A 123 -13.07 11.18 6.92
N PHE A 124 -13.76 10.06 6.80
CA PHE A 124 -14.73 9.54 7.77
C PHE A 124 -15.76 10.58 8.27
N GLY A 125 -16.08 11.59 7.45
CA GLY A 125 -16.97 12.70 7.86
C GLY A 125 -16.34 13.71 8.81
N LEU A 126 -15.06 13.58 9.19
CA LEU A 126 -14.38 14.46 10.14
C LEU A 126 -13.94 15.78 9.49
N PHE A 127 -13.41 15.70 8.29
CA PHE A 127 -12.99 16.86 7.50
C PHE A 127 -13.05 16.56 6.00
N ASN A 128 -13.11 17.60 5.21
CA ASN A 128 -13.09 17.51 3.75
C ASN A 128 -11.71 17.88 3.20
N VAL A 129 -11.22 17.08 2.26
CA VAL A 129 -10.01 17.40 1.49
C VAL A 129 -10.40 18.34 0.37
N PRO A 130 -9.80 19.54 0.28
CA PRO A 130 -10.13 20.51 -0.76
C PRO A 130 -9.68 20.04 -2.14
N THR A 131 -10.35 20.51 -3.17
CA THR A 131 -9.91 20.37 -4.55
C THR A 131 -8.75 21.33 -4.80
N LEU A 132 -7.54 20.78 -5.00
CA LEU A 132 -6.35 21.58 -5.24
C LEU A 132 -6.10 21.86 -6.73
N ILE A 133 -6.58 20.97 -7.60
CA ILE A 133 -6.38 21.04 -9.05
C ILE A 133 -7.73 20.86 -9.72
N ALA A 134 -8.09 21.81 -10.60
CA ALA A 134 -9.25 21.63 -11.47
C ALA A 134 -8.86 20.69 -12.61
N ILE A 135 -9.58 19.58 -12.73
CA ILE A 135 -9.39 18.57 -13.79
C ILE A 135 -10.67 18.53 -14.61
N ASP A 136 -10.52 18.46 -15.92
CA ASP A 136 -11.66 18.39 -16.82
C ASP A 136 -12.45 17.09 -16.63
N HIS A 137 -13.77 17.21 -16.59
CA HIS A 137 -14.67 16.07 -16.46
C HIS A 137 -14.50 15.02 -17.58
N GLU A 138 -14.05 15.44 -18.76
CA GLU A 138 -13.78 14.54 -19.89
C GLU A 138 -12.65 13.55 -19.55
N GLN A 139 -11.68 13.94 -18.72
CA GLN A 139 -10.57 13.07 -18.31
C GLN A 139 -10.94 12.06 -17.22
N ARG A 140 -12.12 12.21 -16.62
CA ARG A 140 -12.58 11.36 -15.50
C ARG A 140 -12.55 9.87 -15.85
N GLN A 141 -13.08 9.50 -17.03
CA GLN A 141 -13.14 8.09 -17.43
C GLN A 141 -11.75 7.49 -17.66
N PHE A 142 -10.87 8.26 -18.27
CA PHE A 142 -9.48 7.86 -18.50
C PHE A 142 -8.72 7.66 -17.18
N ILE A 143 -8.79 8.65 -16.27
CA ILE A 143 -8.12 8.58 -14.95
C ILE A 143 -8.70 7.41 -14.12
N GLY A 144 -10.02 7.21 -14.15
CA GLY A 144 -10.67 6.10 -13.47
C GLY A 144 -10.21 4.75 -14.00
N GLY A 145 -10.10 4.61 -15.32
CA GLY A 145 -9.59 3.39 -15.97
C GLY A 145 -8.13 3.10 -15.64
N LEU A 146 -7.29 4.14 -15.56
CA LEU A 146 -5.90 4.00 -15.10
C LEU A 146 -5.83 3.57 -13.62
N HIS A 147 -6.66 4.18 -12.75
CA HIS A 147 -6.72 3.81 -11.33
C HIS A 147 -7.09 2.33 -11.14
N ASP A 148 -8.07 1.85 -11.90
CA ASP A 148 -8.48 0.44 -11.89
C ASP A 148 -7.37 -0.48 -12.42
N THR A 149 -6.78 -0.17 -13.57
CA THR A 149 -5.69 -0.95 -14.18
C THR A 149 -4.48 -1.06 -13.23
N VAL A 150 -4.08 0.05 -12.58
CA VAL A 150 -2.97 0.04 -11.63
C VAL A 150 -3.33 -0.74 -10.38
N ALA A 151 -4.59 -0.69 -9.90
CA ALA A 151 -5.05 -1.48 -8.77
C ALA A 151 -4.92 -2.99 -9.04
N TRP A 152 -5.40 -3.47 -10.18
CA TRP A 152 -5.24 -4.87 -10.60
C TRP A 152 -3.78 -5.27 -10.74
N THR A 153 -2.94 -4.40 -11.31
CA THR A 153 -1.50 -4.64 -11.42
C THR A 153 -0.83 -4.80 -10.06
N ILE A 154 -1.19 -3.95 -9.09
CA ILE A 154 -0.69 -4.06 -7.71
C ILE A 154 -1.10 -5.38 -7.07
N ILE A 155 -2.36 -5.80 -7.19
CA ILE A 155 -2.86 -7.04 -6.58
C ILE A 155 -2.18 -8.27 -7.19
N ILE A 156 -2.03 -8.33 -8.49
CA ILE A 156 -1.33 -9.44 -9.17
C ILE A 156 0.13 -9.49 -8.71
N LEU A 157 0.81 -8.35 -8.70
CA LEU A 157 2.21 -8.29 -8.29
C LEU A 157 2.39 -8.60 -6.78
N ALA A 158 1.46 -8.15 -5.92
CA ALA A 158 1.45 -8.48 -4.51
C ALA A 158 1.22 -9.97 -4.26
N LEU A 159 0.32 -10.61 -5.04
CA LEU A 159 0.12 -12.05 -4.98
C LEU A 159 1.39 -12.81 -5.38
N LEU A 160 2.01 -12.45 -6.49
CA LEU A 160 3.28 -13.04 -6.92
C LEU A 160 4.39 -12.85 -5.88
N HIS A 161 4.46 -11.67 -5.26
CA HIS A 161 5.40 -11.39 -4.17
C HIS A 161 5.14 -12.27 -2.95
N ALA A 162 3.88 -12.46 -2.56
CA ALA A 162 3.51 -13.35 -1.45
C ALA A 162 3.83 -14.83 -1.76
N LEU A 163 3.51 -15.29 -2.98
CA LEU A 163 3.84 -16.65 -3.43
C LEU A 163 5.35 -16.87 -3.45
N ALA A 164 6.13 -15.90 -3.92
CA ALA A 164 7.59 -15.97 -3.86
C ALA A 164 8.11 -16.08 -2.42
N ALA A 165 7.56 -15.30 -1.48
CA ALA A 165 7.92 -15.39 -0.06
C ALA A 165 7.58 -16.76 0.55
N LEU A 166 6.44 -17.36 0.18
CA LEU A 166 6.07 -18.71 0.59
C LEU A 166 6.99 -19.77 -0.03
N PHE A 167 7.33 -19.63 -1.30
CA PHE A 167 8.29 -20.51 -1.97
C PHE A 167 9.66 -20.48 -1.29
N HIS A 168 10.17 -19.29 -0.98
CA HIS A 168 11.40 -19.11 -0.21
C HIS A 168 11.32 -19.78 1.16
N HIS A 169 10.17 -19.68 1.83
CA HIS A 169 10.00 -20.26 3.17
C HIS A 169 9.92 -21.79 3.16
N TYR A 170 9.09 -22.38 2.29
CA TYR A 170 8.80 -23.81 2.31
C TYR A 170 9.77 -24.64 1.46
N VAL A 171 10.23 -24.11 0.32
CA VAL A 171 11.07 -24.83 -0.64
C VAL A 171 12.54 -24.51 -0.41
N LEU A 172 12.92 -23.22 -0.44
CA LEU A 172 14.32 -22.80 -0.28
C LEU A 172 14.76 -22.75 1.20
N ARG A 173 13.81 -22.66 2.14
CA ARG A 173 14.04 -22.66 3.59
C ARG A 173 15.04 -21.60 4.06
N ASP A 174 15.11 -20.45 3.38
CA ASP A 174 16.10 -19.39 3.63
C ASP A 174 15.69 -18.35 4.70
N GLY A 175 14.53 -18.51 5.31
CA GLY A 175 14.07 -17.67 6.42
C GLY A 175 13.60 -16.25 6.01
N VAL A 176 13.46 -15.94 4.71
CA VAL A 176 12.99 -14.63 4.22
C VAL A 176 11.67 -14.22 4.87
N LEU A 177 10.68 -15.11 4.90
CA LEU A 177 9.38 -14.84 5.51
C LEU A 177 9.50 -14.60 7.03
N ARG A 178 10.38 -15.32 7.73
CA ARG A 178 10.58 -15.15 9.18
C ARG A 178 11.03 -13.75 9.56
N ARG A 179 11.73 -13.03 8.67
CA ARG A 179 12.14 -11.63 8.88
C ARG A 179 10.96 -10.65 8.86
N MET A 180 9.80 -11.05 8.30
CA MET A 180 8.57 -10.26 8.25
C MET A 180 7.52 -10.75 9.27
N LEU A 181 7.78 -11.82 9.98
CA LEU A 181 7.03 -12.24 11.13
C LEU A 181 7.71 -11.66 12.37
N ALA A 182 6.93 -11.14 13.33
CA ALA A 182 7.48 -10.59 14.57
C ALA A 182 8.41 -11.62 15.21
N SER A 183 9.70 -11.31 15.30
CA SER A 183 10.62 -12.13 16.08
C SER A 183 10.30 -11.95 17.56
N ARG A 184 9.90 -13.04 18.20
CA ARG A 184 9.97 -13.11 19.66
C ARG A 184 11.41 -13.16 20.10
#